data_9a0b262495298c60009cc23ae858cc0b
#
_entry.id   9a0b262495298c60009cc23ae858cc0b
#
_cell.length_a   1.000
_cell.length_b   1.000
_cell.length_c   1.000
_cell.angle_alpha   90.00
_cell.angle_beta   90.00
_cell.angle_gamma   90.00
#
_symmetry.space_group_name_H-M   'P 1'
#
loop_
_entity.id
_entity.type
_entity.pdbx_description
1 polymer ?
#
loop_
_entity_poly.entity_id
_entity_poly.type
_entity_poly.pdbx_seq_one_letter_code
_entity_poly.pdbx_strand_id
1 'polypeptide(L)'
;NGATTDSIVGAKIWQIVKYDNKTSNTFVTGNFYCVRAGIGFSDTNTKAEYTISYDLKTEKTEIAASGNAVLQSIVNNGYYNNLLALTDLVYLKGVSTDAEKTALLNSAGIYALDNEHEDGYENLITDSDIEAVQQAAMWYFTNHDDALFERVYNKYGENQTSWLFYRTLEMAQNGESYTSLSDYDLHFNSFGGQTGAGLERQEQAVLLYNYLITTANANATAYENGTAVSRTKVTLYANATEQNTQPIILIERAPDTREFDLALRKYITKVDGKVLSANESRIPNIDASGLKTGTVVSYKHRKDPVTITTGSVVTYNLTVYNEGEKAGRATKIVDQLPTGLTLKTTGSVTSVKGNVYIVSYDASTNRVTFTTTGTQNLNAYDGTTLDSDTIEIECTVVATPSTNKEKILTNVAWISEEYDSVDKVTITNQQGKDRDSEPATTPNVNKDNMENYTGNNNKSDLTDSNYYYKGQQDDDDFEKLVLEPKAFDLKLVKRVVEVNGTKVPERILGVDIEKLVNGTATTADYDLDKNPVSVKNGDIIKYTLRVYN
;
A
#
# COMPACT_ATOMS: atom_id res chain seq x y z
N ASN A 1 -13.55 44.61 -8.29
CA ASN A 1 -12.65 45.60 -8.90
C ASN A 1 -11.73 44.90 -9.87
N GLY A 2 -11.96 45.09 -11.17
CA GLY A 2 -11.11 44.55 -12.22
C GLY A 2 -11.37 43.09 -12.52
N ALA A 3 -12.65 42.71 -12.69
CA ALA A 3 -12.95 41.51 -13.45
C ALA A 3 -12.45 41.79 -14.88
N THR A 4 -11.42 41.08 -15.29
CA THR A 4 -11.12 40.97 -16.71
C THR A 4 -12.31 40.27 -17.35
N THR A 5 -12.58 40.53 -18.60
CA THR A 5 -13.70 40.03 -19.40
C THR A 5 -13.81 38.50 -19.43
N ASP A 6 -12.90 37.76 -18.78
CA ASP A 6 -12.80 36.30 -18.73
C ASP A 6 -13.15 35.70 -17.36
N SER A 7 -13.64 36.46 -16.40
CA SER A 7 -13.98 35.93 -15.08
C SER A 7 -15.47 35.80 -14.90
N ILE A 8 -15.92 34.58 -14.66
CA ILE A 8 -17.25 34.30 -14.11
C ILE A 8 -17.36 35.01 -12.77
N VAL A 9 -18.48 35.70 -12.58
CA VAL A 9 -18.72 36.48 -11.37
C VAL A 9 -18.63 35.60 -10.13
N GLY A 10 -17.71 35.95 -9.25
CA GLY A 10 -17.75 35.56 -7.86
C GLY A 10 -16.69 34.58 -7.36
N ALA A 11 -16.02 33.83 -8.22
CA ALA A 11 -14.97 32.93 -7.74
C ALA A 11 -13.60 33.61 -7.79
N LYS A 12 -13.28 34.39 -6.79
CA LYS A 12 -11.91 34.85 -6.56
C LYS A 12 -11.39 34.22 -5.29
N ILE A 13 -10.16 33.68 -5.37
CA ILE A 13 -9.40 33.34 -4.18
C ILE A 13 -9.12 34.63 -3.43
N TRP A 14 -9.67 34.72 -2.23
CA TRP A 14 -9.41 35.83 -1.33
C TRP A 14 -8.31 35.43 -0.37
N GLN A 15 -7.37 36.33 -0.13
CA GLN A 15 -6.46 36.17 0.99
C GLN A 15 -7.20 36.54 2.26
N ILE A 16 -7.37 35.60 3.18
CA ILE A 16 -7.84 35.91 4.51
C ILE A 16 -6.63 36.22 5.38
N VAL A 17 -6.67 37.37 6.03
CA VAL A 17 -5.72 37.72 7.08
C VAL A 17 -6.28 37.23 8.40
N LYS A 18 -5.68 36.18 8.96
CA LYS A 18 -6.00 35.75 10.31
C LYS A 18 -5.27 36.66 11.30
N TYR A 19 -6.01 37.48 12.01
CA TYR A 19 -5.47 38.26 13.11
C TYR A 19 -5.48 37.41 14.39
N ASP A 20 -4.32 36.93 14.80
CA ASP A 20 -4.14 36.40 16.14
C ASP A 20 -3.82 37.58 17.05
N ASN A 21 -4.78 37.93 17.93
CA ASN A 21 -4.67 39.03 18.92
C ASN A 21 -4.31 40.42 18.38
N LYS A 22 -4.73 40.78 17.18
CA LYS A 22 -4.48 42.10 16.54
C LYS A 22 -3.02 42.49 16.31
N THR A 23 -2.08 41.59 16.52
CA THR A 23 -0.63 41.91 16.51
C THR A 23 0.18 41.10 15.48
N SER A 24 -0.33 39.98 14.97
CA SER A 24 0.34 39.24 13.91
C SER A 24 -0.58 39.04 12.72
N ASN A 25 -0.13 39.48 11.54
CA ASN A 25 -0.82 39.26 10.28
C ASN A 25 -0.37 37.92 9.71
N THR A 26 -1.16 36.85 9.91
CA THR A 26 -0.94 35.59 9.20
C THR A 26 -1.87 35.55 8.00
N PHE A 27 -1.30 35.49 6.79
CA PHE A 27 -2.07 35.31 5.57
C PHE A 27 -2.42 33.85 5.42
N VAL A 28 -3.70 33.53 5.36
CA VAL A 28 -4.18 32.20 4.96
C VAL A 28 -4.54 32.28 3.48
N THR A 29 -3.78 31.58 2.67
CA THR A 29 -4.14 31.33 1.27
C THR A 29 -4.85 30.01 1.18
N GLY A 30 -5.99 29.93 0.47
CA GLY A 30 -6.75 28.70 0.38
C GLY A 30 -7.89 28.78 -0.62
N ASN A 31 -8.60 27.70 -0.79
CA ASN A 31 -9.74 27.61 -1.69
C ASN A 31 -11.01 28.05 -0.93
N PHE A 32 -11.42 29.29 -1.15
CA PHE A 32 -12.55 29.91 -0.49
C PHE A 32 -13.76 30.00 -1.41
N TYR A 33 -14.92 29.61 -0.88
CA TYR A 33 -16.19 29.66 -1.58
C TYR A 33 -17.21 30.51 -0.82
N CYS A 34 -17.95 31.35 -1.54
CA CYS A 34 -19.06 32.09 -0.99
C CYS A 34 -20.23 31.14 -0.65
N VAL A 35 -20.85 31.32 0.49
CA VAL A 35 -21.98 30.50 0.93
C VAL A 35 -23.29 30.98 0.35
N ARG A 36 -23.48 32.28 0.28
CA ARG A 36 -24.76 32.88 -0.08
C ARG A 36 -24.71 33.62 -1.40
N ALA A 37 -25.53 33.20 -2.33
CA ALA A 37 -25.69 33.91 -3.59
C ALA A 37 -26.34 35.29 -3.37
N GLY A 38 -25.84 36.28 -4.07
CA GLY A 38 -26.42 37.64 -4.04
C GLY A 38 -26.06 38.52 -2.84
N ILE A 39 -25.29 38.02 -1.88
CA ILE A 39 -24.65 38.85 -0.86
C ILE A 39 -23.23 39.16 -1.31
N GLY A 40 -22.93 40.41 -1.57
CA GLY A 40 -21.56 40.87 -1.82
C GLY A 40 -20.78 41.02 -0.51
N PHE A 41 -19.46 41.15 -0.65
CA PHE A 41 -18.64 41.74 0.40
C PHE A 41 -19.03 43.21 0.54
N SER A 42 -19.21 43.72 1.78
CA SER A 42 -19.72 45.07 2.01
C SER A 42 -19.07 46.16 1.13
N ASP A 43 -19.87 47.02 0.57
CA ASP A 43 -19.59 47.91 -0.55
C ASP A 43 -18.50 48.99 -0.32
N THR A 44 -18.02 49.16 0.88
CA THR A 44 -17.22 50.36 1.18
C THR A 44 -15.77 50.12 1.53
N ASN A 45 -15.41 48.91 1.89
CA ASN A 45 -14.00 48.61 2.15
C ASN A 45 -13.80 47.08 2.09
N THR A 46 -13.00 46.64 1.25
CA THR A 46 -12.25 45.43 1.07
C THR A 46 -12.00 44.52 2.32
N LYS A 47 -12.68 44.68 3.44
CA LYS A 47 -12.47 43.91 4.68
C LYS A 47 -13.81 43.48 5.22
N ALA A 48 -14.12 42.17 5.06
CA ALA A 48 -15.13 41.51 5.87
C ALA A 48 -14.45 41.01 7.15
N GLU A 49 -15.06 41.26 8.31
CA GLU A 49 -14.58 40.73 9.58
C GLU A 49 -15.35 39.46 9.93
N TYR A 50 -14.63 38.34 10.10
CA TYR A 50 -15.19 37.06 10.52
C TYR A 50 -14.88 36.85 12.00
N THR A 51 -15.89 36.73 12.83
CA THR A 51 -15.78 36.65 14.27
C THR A 51 -16.00 35.25 14.83
N ILE A 52 -16.60 34.37 14.00
CA ILE A 52 -16.87 32.96 14.33
C ILE A 52 -16.43 32.05 13.21
N SER A 53 -16.01 30.86 13.59
CA SER A 53 -15.70 29.78 12.62
C SER A 53 -16.19 28.46 13.17
N TYR A 54 -16.60 27.58 12.27
CA TYR A 54 -17.07 26.24 12.56
C TYR A 54 -16.40 25.24 11.62
N ASP A 55 -16.09 24.04 12.13
CA ASP A 55 -15.83 22.91 11.26
C ASP A 55 -17.17 22.42 10.68
N LEU A 56 -17.33 22.57 9.35
CA LEU A 56 -18.59 22.22 8.70
C LEU A 56 -18.91 20.73 8.82
N LYS A 57 -17.91 19.87 8.99
CA LYS A 57 -18.09 18.41 9.02
C LYS A 57 -18.44 17.86 10.40
N THR A 58 -18.03 18.52 11.46
CA THR A 58 -18.16 18.01 12.83
C THR A 58 -19.06 18.86 13.75
N GLU A 59 -19.28 20.14 13.46
CA GLU A 59 -19.97 21.09 14.33
C GLU A 59 -21.37 21.49 13.82
N LYS A 60 -22.10 20.53 13.20
CA LYS A 60 -23.47 20.77 12.68
C LYS A 60 -24.42 21.34 13.73
N THR A 61 -24.37 20.83 14.94
CA THR A 61 -25.24 21.24 16.05
C THR A 61 -24.96 22.67 16.49
N GLU A 62 -23.70 23.04 16.56
CA GLU A 62 -23.23 24.37 16.92
C GLU A 62 -23.60 25.39 15.84
N ILE A 63 -23.48 25.02 14.56
CA ILE A 63 -23.92 25.83 13.44
C ILE A 63 -25.45 26.06 13.50
N ALA A 64 -26.23 25.02 13.75
CA ALA A 64 -27.67 25.11 13.92
C ALA A 64 -28.10 26.02 15.10
N ALA A 65 -27.27 26.03 16.16
CA ALA A 65 -27.51 26.85 17.36
C ALA A 65 -26.88 28.25 17.29
N SER A 66 -26.22 28.62 16.21
CA SER A 66 -25.40 29.85 16.09
C SER A 66 -26.16 31.18 16.21
N GLY A 67 -27.51 31.15 16.13
CA GLY A 67 -28.33 32.36 16.07
C GLY A 67 -28.24 33.14 14.74
N ASN A 68 -27.38 32.70 13.82
CA ASN A 68 -27.23 33.29 12.48
C ASN A 68 -28.10 32.54 11.47
N ALA A 69 -29.15 33.20 10.94
CA ALA A 69 -30.09 32.59 10.05
C ALA A 69 -29.47 32.01 8.76
N VAL A 70 -28.38 32.62 8.26
CA VAL A 70 -27.69 32.14 7.06
C VAL A 70 -26.96 30.83 7.38
N LEU A 71 -26.29 30.74 8.53
CA LEU A 71 -25.62 29.52 8.93
C LEU A 71 -26.61 28.41 9.21
N GLN A 72 -27.72 28.73 9.87
CA GLN A 72 -28.79 27.78 10.13
C GLN A 72 -29.40 27.23 8.84
N SER A 73 -29.57 28.05 7.80
CA SER A 73 -30.09 27.59 6.51
C SER A 73 -29.18 26.54 5.84
N ILE A 74 -27.86 26.62 6.00
CA ILE A 74 -26.92 25.65 5.45
C ILE A 74 -27.16 24.24 5.98
N VAL A 75 -27.43 24.13 7.28
CA VAL A 75 -27.58 22.82 7.95
C VAL A 75 -29.02 22.30 7.95
N ASN A 76 -30.00 23.17 7.69
CA ASN A 76 -31.42 22.84 7.82
C ASN A 76 -32.16 22.75 6.47
N ASN A 77 -31.52 23.06 5.35
CA ASN A 77 -32.14 23.08 4.02
C ASN A 77 -32.31 21.68 3.38
N GLY A 78 -31.98 20.61 4.07
CA GLY A 78 -32.06 19.25 3.55
C GLY A 78 -30.87 18.78 2.68
N TYR A 79 -29.96 19.69 2.31
CA TYR A 79 -28.83 19.39 1.42
C TYR A 79 -27.48 19.41 2.13
N TYR A 80 -27.45 19.40 3.44
CA TYR A 80 -26.22 19.47 4.22
C TYR A 80 -25.22 18.35 3.87
N ASN A 81 -25.67 17.09 3.83
CA ASN A 81 -24.81 15.94 3.50
C ASN A 81 -24.32 15.96 2.05
N ASN A 82 -25.14 16.50 1.14
CA ASN A 82 -24.75 16.71 -0.27
C ASN A 82 -23.67 17.77 -0.38
N LEU A 83 -23.76 18.85 0.39
CA LEU A 83 -22.72 19.87 0.49
C LEU A 83 -21.41 19.27 1.01
N LEU A 84 -21.46 18.44 2.07
CA LEU A 84 -20.27 17.76 2.58
C LEU A 84 -19.64 16.87 1.52
N ALA A 85 -20.45 16.07 0.82
CA ALA A 85 -19.99 15.22 -0.27
C ALA A 85 -19.35 16.03 -1.40
N LEU A 86 -19.92 17.18 -1.76
CA LEU A 86 -19.34 18.08 -2.75
C LEU A 86 -17.96 18.57 -2.33
N THR A 87 -17.74 18.90 -1.06
CA THR A 87 -16.45 19.42 -0.59
C THR A 87 -15.27 18.45 -0.80
N ASP A 88 -15.54 17.16 -0.87
CA ASP A 88 -14.52 16.13 -1.15
C ASP A 88 -14.31 15.86 -2.65
N LEU A 89 -15.11 16.47 -3.52
CA LEU A 89 -14.98 16.35 -4.97
C LEU A 89 -14.23 17.53 -5.60
N VAL A 90 -14.03 18.62 -4.87
CA VAL A 90 -13.47 19.85 -5.44
C VAL A 90 -11.99 19.72 -5.77
N TYR A 91 -11.59 20.31 -6.88
CA TYR A 91 -10.20 20.59 -7.20
C TYR A 91 -9.71 21.77 -6.36
N LEU A 92 -8.65 21.53 -5.59
CA LEU A 92 -8.05 22.55 -4.73
C LEU A 92 -6.86 23.18 -5.47
N LYS A 93 -7.07 24.35 -6.06
CA LYS A 93 -6.03 25.06 -6.80
C LYS A 93 -4.79 25.32 -5.93
N GLY A 94 -3.62 24.97 -6.46
CA GLY A 94 -2.35 25.09 -5.75
C GLY A 94 -2.09 23.99 -4.70
N VAL A 95 -3.04 23.04 -4.53
CA VAL A 95 -2.92 21.89 -3.61
C VAL A 95 -3.12 20.58 -4.35
N SER A 96 -4.15 20.49 -5.19
CA SER A 96 -4.40 19.31 -6.03
C SER A 96 -3.35 19.21 -7.12
N THR A 97 -2.94 17.98 -7.44
CA THR A 97 -2.00 17.67 -8.51
C THR A 97 -2.66 17.72 -9.88
N ASP A 98 -1.86 17.84 -10.97
CA ASP A 98 -2.37 17.77 -12.34
C ASP A 98 -3.07 16.42 -12.62
N ALA A 99 -2.59 15.33 -12.02
CA ALA A 99 -3.23 14.02 -12.14
C ALA A 99 -4.62 14.00 -11.49
N GLU A 100 -4.81 14.62 -10.33
CA GLU A 100 -6.12 14.76 -9.67
C GLU A 100 -7.06 15.64 -10.48
N LYS A 101 -6.55 16.73 -11.07
CA LYS A 101 -7.30 17.58 -12.01
C LYS A 101 -7.77 16.77 -13.21
N THR A 102 -6.86 16.05 -13.86
CA THR A 102 -7.16 15.21 -15.01
C THR A 102 -8.20 14.14 -14.66
N ALA A 103 -8.05 13.47 -13.51
CA ALA A 103 -9.01 12.47 -13.05
C ALA A 103 -10.41 13.06 -12.81
N LEU A 104 -10.50 14.26 -12.24
CA LEU A 104 -11.77 14.97 -12.06
C LEU A 104 -12.43 15.27 -13.41
N LEU A 105 -11.67 15.84 -14.34
CA LEU A 105 -12.18 16.20 -15.66
C LEU A 105 -12.62 14.97 -16.47
N ASN A 106 -11.81 13.91 -16.48
CA ASN A 106 -12.15 12.64 -17.13
C ASN A 106 -13.45 12.02 -16.53
N SER A 107 -13.59 12.09 -15.21
CA SER A 107 -14.81 11.62 -14.54
C SER A 107 -16.05 12.44 -14.91
N ALA A 108 -15.86 13.69 -15.29
CA ALA A 108 -16.92 14.57 -15.82
C ALA A 108 -17.16 14.38 -17.33
N GLY A 109 -16.43 13.49 -18.01
CA GLY A 109 -16.54 13.28 -19.45
C GLY A 109 -15.75 14.29 -20.28
N ILE A 110 -14.79 15.00 -19.67
CA ILE A 110 -13.93 15.99 -20.32
C ILE A 110 -12.55 15.34 -20.50
N TYR A 111 -12.26 14.89 -21.73
CA TYR A 111 -11.03 14.20 -22.07
C TYR A 111 -10.08 15.11 -22.84
N ALA A 112 -8.79 14.93 -22.64
CA ALA A 112 -7.78 15.50 -23.52
C ALA A 112 -7.86 14.83 -24.90
N LEU A 113 -7.56 15.58 -25.95
CA LEU A 113 -7.44 15.05 -27.31
C LEU A 113 -6.30 14.03 -27.34
N ASP A 114 -6.61 12.77 -27.63
CA ASP A 114 -5.65 11.69 -27.78
C ASP A 114 -6.12 10.68 -28.84
N ASN A 115 -5.36 9.59 -29.04
CA ASN A 115 -5.69 8.59 -30.06
C ASN A 115 -6.97 7.76 -29.76
N GLU A 116 -7.48 7.81 -28.54
CA GLU A 116 -8.70 7.10 -28.10
C GLU A 116 -9.92 8.03 -28.12
N HIS A 117 -9.68 9.34 -28.07
CA HIS A 117 -10.68 10.40 -28.04
C HIS A 117 -10.46 11.34 -29.23
N GLU A 118 -10.71 10.82 -30.45
CA GLU A 118 -10.58 11.61 -31.70
C GLU A 118 -11.55 12.81 -31.75
N ASP A 119 -12.68 12.71 -31.03
CA ASP A 119 -13.65 13.77 -30.81
C ASP A 119 -13.40 14.48 -29.46
N GLY A 120 -12.25 14.23 -28.82
CA GLY A 120 -11.88 14.83 -27.55
C GLY A 120 -11.72 16.33 -27.67
N TYR A 121 -12.25 17.05 -26.69
CA TYR A 121 -12.05 18.48 -26.61
C TYR A 121 -10.60 18.77 -26.21
N GLU A 122 -9.95 19.74 -26.87
CA GLU A 122 -8.81 20.39 -26.24
C GLU A 122 -9.28 20.85 -24.86
N ASN A 123 -8.51 20.60 -23.82
CA ASN A 123 -8.87 20.97 -22.46
C ASN A 123 -8.88 22.51 -22.36
N LEU A 124 -9.99 23.10 -22.71
CA LEU A 124 -10.19 24.55 -22.76
C LEU A 124 -10.57 25.13 -21.40
N ILE A 125 -11.07 24.27 -20.49
CA ILE A 125 -11.46 24.70 -19.15
C ILE A 125 -10.23 25.02 -18.31
N THR A 126 -10.15 26.26 -17.82
CA THR A 126 -9.05 26.75 -16.98
C THR A 126 -9.29 26.45 -15.50
N ASP A 127 -8.24 26.56 -14.67
CA ASP A 127 -8.41 26.45 -13.21
C ASP A 127 -9.43 27.44 -12.66
N SER A 128 -9.50 28.65 -13.23
CA SER A 128 -10.47 29.67 -12.81
C SER A 128 -11.90 29.28 -13.18
N ASP A 129 -12.08 28.56 -14.28
CA ASP A 129 -13.39 28.03 -14.66
C ASP A 129 -13.83 26.90 -13.74
N ILE A 130 -12.90 26.00 -13.40
CA ILE A 130 -13.16 24.93 -12.44
C ILE A 130 -13.57 25.53 -11.09
N GLU A 131 -12.85 26.54 -10.59
CA GLU A 131 -13.21 27.25 -9.36
C GLU A 131 -14.61 27.88 -9.45
N ALA A 132 -14.96 28.49 -10.58
CA ALA A 132 -16.26 29.09 -10.79
C ALA A 132 -17.39 28.06 -10.84
N VAL A 133 -17.18 26.93 -11.52
CA VAL A 133 -18.12 25.81 -11.57
C VAL A 133 -18.33 25.23 -10.18
N GLN A 134 -17.25 25.02 -9.43
CA GLN A 134 -17.33 24.55 -8.03
C GLN A 134 -18.08 25.54 -7.14
N GLN A 135 -17.88 26.85 -7.32
CA GLN A 135 -18.67 27.87 -6.62
C GLN A 135 -20.16 27.76 -6.95
N ALA A 136 -20.52 27.57 -8.22
CA ALA A 136 -21.91 27.36 -8.61
C ALA A 136 -22.53 26.11 -7.96
N ALA A 137 -21.76 25.01 -7.91
CA ALA A 137 -22.18 23.79 -7.25
C ALA A 137 -22.33 23.97 -5.73
N MET A 138 -21.47 24.76 -5.06
CA MET A 138 -21.65 25.13 -3.66
C MET A 138 -22.95 25.88 -3.44
N TRP A 139 -23.23 26.87 -4.28
CA TRP A 139 -24.49 27.64 -4.18
C TRP A 139 -25.73 26.79 -4.44
N TYR A 140 -25.65 25.79 -5.30
CA TYR A 140 -26.77 24.86 -5.50
C TYR A 140 -27.19 24.22 -4.19
N PHE A 141 -26.26 23.74 -3.37
CA PHE A 141 -26.59 23.08 -2.10
C PHE A 141 -26.81 24.05 -0.94
N THR A 142 -26.20 25.22 -0.95
CA THR A 142 -26.35 26.18 0.16
C THR A 142 -27.55 27.09 0.04
N ASN A 143 -28.11 27.24 -1.18
CA ASN A 143 -29.24 28.16 -1.45
C ASN A 143 -30.46 27.45 -2.11
N HIS A 144 -30.49 26.13 -2.15
CA HIS A 144 -31.45 25.36 -2.94
C HIS A 144 -32.92 25.73 -2.71
N ASP A 145 -33.32 25.96 -1.46
CA ASP A 145 -34.69 26.29 -1.08
C ASP A 145 -34.82 27.70 -0.51
N ASP A 146 -33.90 28.61 -0.82
CA ASP A 146 -33.90 29.94 -0.23
C ASP A 146 -34.72 30.92 -1.07
N ALA A 147 -35.66 31.61 -0.44
CA ALA A 147 -36.37 32.77 -1.00
C ALA A 147 -35.43 33.89 -1.50
N LEU A 148 -34.15 33.83 -1.15
CA LEU A 148 -33.10 34.67 -1.71
C LEU A 148 -32.80 34.35 -3.17
N PHE A 149 -33.01 33.11 -3.59
CA PHE A 149 -32.83 32.75 -5.00
C PHE A 149 -33.77 33.54 -5.88
N GLU A 150 -35.07 33.66 -5.52
CA GLU A 150 -36.02 34.51 -6.22
C GLU A 150 -35.60 35.97 -6.22
N ARG A 151 -35.03 36.49 -5.12
CA ARG A 151 -34.54 37.86 -5.06
C ARG A 151 -33.29 38.11 -5.94
N VAL A 152 -32.40 37.15 -6.04
CA VAL A 152 -31.25 37.24 -6.88
C VAL A 152 -31.69 37.19 -8.36
N TYR A 153 -32.56 36.28 -8.72
CA TYR A 153 -33.20 36.20 -10.03
C TYR A 153 -33.88 37.51 -10.42
N ASN A 154 -34.78 38.00 -9.58
CA ASN A 154 -35.53 39.22 -9.80
C ASN A 154 -34.68 40.48 -9.78
N LYS A 155 -33.53 40.50 -9.05
CA LYS A 155 -32.65 41.67 -8.98
C LYS A 155 -31.87 41.88 -10.26
N TYR A 156 -31.51 40.81 -10.96
CA TYR A 156 -30.61 40.91 -12.09
C TYR A 156 -31.30 40.76 -13.44
N GLY A 157 -32.50 40.22 -13.50
CA GLY A 157 -33.34 40.16 -14.73
C GLY A 157 -32.72 39.36 -15.87
N GLU A 158 -33.54 39.09 -16.88
CA GLU A 158 -33.20 38.23 -18.03
C GLU A 158 -32.06 38.77 -18.94
N ASN A 159 -31.61 40.00 -18.74
CA ASN A 159 -30.68 40.71 -19.65
C ASN A 159 -29.23 40.78 -19.13
N GLN A 160 -28.87 40.05 -18.13
CA GLN A 160 -27.51 40.12 -17.61
C GLN A 160 -26.68 38.89 -18.01
N THR A 161 -25.60 39.17 -18.70
CA THR A 161 -24.81 38.24 -19.51
C THR A 161 -23.71 37.44 -18.76
N SER A 162 -23.77 37.30 -17.45
CA SER A 162 -22.64 36.73 -16.70
C SER A 162 -23.02 35.53 -15.79
N TRP A 163 -23.91 34.66 -16.23
CA TRP A 163 -24.73 33.93 -15.29
C TRP A 163 -24.81 32.41 -15.52
N LEU A 164 -23.66 31.74 -15.56
CA LEU A 164 -23.57 30.28 -15.36
C LEU A 164 -24.47 29.86 -14.18
N PHE A 165 -24.42 30.64 -13.13
CA PHE A 165 -25.13 30.41 -11.89
C PHE A 165 -26.67 30.39 -12.02
N TYR A 166 -27.25 31.31 -12.75
CA TYR A 166 -28.70 31.46 -12.83
C TYR A 166 -29.41 30.29 -13.46
N ARG A 167 -28.96 29.88 -14.63
CA ARG A 167 -29.58 28.77 -15.35
C ARG A 167 -29.40 27.47 -14.64
N THR A 168 -28.22 27.23 -14.07
CA THR A 168 -27.97 25.99 -13.36
C THR A 168 -28.86 25.81 -12.13
N LEU A 169 -29.12 26.86 -11.37
CA LEU A 169 -30.06 26.81 -10.25
C LEU A 169 -31.51 26.66 -10.71
N GLU A 170 -31.93 27.42 -11.69
CA GLU A 170 -33.27 27.36 -12.25
C GLU A 170 -33.59 25.96 -12.79
N MET A 171 -32.71 25.38 -13.59
CA MET A 171 -32.89 24.05 -14.15
C MET A 171 -32.86 22.95 -13.07
N ALA A 172 -31.99 23.07 -12.10
CA ALA A 172 -31.94 22.15 -11.00
C ALA A 172 -33.22 22.18 -10.15
N GLN A 173 -33.80 23.35 -9.90
CA GLN A 173 -35.07 23.48 -9.23
C GLN A 173 -36.22 22.88 -10.02
N ASN A 174 -36.18 22.97 -11.34
CA ASN A 174 -37.19 22.40 -12.23
C ASN A 174 -36.98 20.89 -12.48
N GLY A 175 -35.89 20.31 -11.97
CA GLY A 175 -35.56 18.91 -12.20
C GLY A 175 -35.11 18.63 -13.66
N GLU A 176 -34.73 19.65 -14.39
CA GLU A 176 -34.28 19.53 -15.77
C GLU A 176 -32.82 19.06 -15.83
N SER A 177 -32.55 18.10 -16.69
CA SER A 177 -31.17 17.69 -17.02
C SER A 177 -30.74 18.31 -18.35
N TYR A 178 -29.51 18.78 -18.41
CA TYR A 178 -28.95 19.35 -19.62
C TYR A 178 -28.71 18.25 -20.67
N THR A 179 -29.43 18.33 -21.78
CA THR A 179 -29.32 17.37 -22.89
C THR A 179 -28.84 18.00 -24.18
N SER A 180 -28.78 19.35 -24.26
CA SER A 180 -28.27 20.05 -25.45
C SER A 180 -27.70 21.43 -25.10
N LEU A 181 -26.70 21.87 -25.87
CA LEU A 181 -26.05 23.16 -25.73
C LEU A 181 -26.94 24.36 -26.08
N SER A 182 -27.99 24.15 -26.86
CA SER A 182 -28.92 25.22 -27.25
C SER A 182 -29.62 25.87 -26.05
N ASP A 183 -29.74 25.14 -24.95
CA ASP A 183 -30.37 25.62 -23.73
C ASP A 183 -29.48 26.54 -22.89
N TYR A 184 -28.20 26.73 -23.32
CA TYR A 184 -27.18 27.51 -22.61
C TYR A 184 -26.80 28.84 -23.29
N ASP A 185 -27.31 29.08 -24.46
CA ASP A 185 -26.86 30.17 -25.35
C ASP A 185 -26.83 31.55 -24.71
N LEU A 186 -27.62 31.80 -23.71
CA LEU A 186 -27.77 33.16 -23.13
C LEU A 186 -26.93 33.41 -21.88
N HIS A 187 -26.33 32.38 -21.27
CA HIS A 187 -25.81 32.51 -19.91
C HIS A 187 -24.28 32.34 -19.80
N PHE A 188 -23.62 31.85 -20.83
CA PHE A 188 -22.20 31.55 -20.83
C PHE A 188 -21.32 32.52 -21.69
N ASN A 189 -21.84 33.65 -22.06
CA ASN A 189 -21.10 34.65 -22.84
C ASN A 189 -19.76 35.08 -22.23
N SER A 190 -19.59 34.86 -20.91
CA SER A 190 -18.33 35.12 -20.21
C SER A 190 -17.22 34.12 -20.48
N PHE A 191 -17.50 32.99 -21.15
CA PHE A 191 -16.52 32.00 -21.54
C PHE A 191 -15.91 32.22 -22.93
N GLY A 192 -16.17 33.33 -23.58
CA GLY A 192 -15.49 33.71 -24.83
C GLY A 192 -16.30 33.60 -26.12
N GLY A 193 -17.62 33.46 -26.05
CA GLY A 193 -18.51 33.54 -27.22
C GLY A 193 -19.32 32.27 -27.47
N GLN A 194 -20.27 32.35 -28.38
CA GLN A 194 -21.26 31.32 -28.70
C GLN A 194 -20.84 30.39 -29.85
N THR A 195 -19.59 30.44 -30.30
CA THR A 195 -19.10 29.63 -31.42
C THR A 195 -17.67 29.17 -31.20
N GLY A 196 -17.32 27.98 -31.73
CA GLY A 196 -15.97 27.43 -31.66
C GLY A 196 -15.51 27.16 -30.22
N ALA A 197 -14.27 27.50 -29.90
CA ALA A 197 -13.63 27.21 -28.60
C ALA A 197 -14.41 27.77 -27.39
N GLY A 198 -15.14 28.87 -27.53
CA GLY A 198 -15.98 29.40 -26.46
C GLY A 198 -17.17 28.51 -26.14
N LEU A 199 -17.80 27.91 -27.15
CA LEU A 199 -18.89 26.96 -26.98
C LEU A 199 -18.41 25.67 -26.31
N GLU A 200 -17.30 25.11 -26.77
CA GLU A 200 -16.68 23.91 -26.19
C GLU A 200 -16.31 24.10 -24.71
N ARG A 201 -15.74 25.26 -24.38
CA ARG A 201 -15.42 25.61 -22.99
C ARG A 201 -16.67 25.69 -22.10
N GLN A 202 -17.79 26.21 -22.61
CA GLN A 202 -19.08 26.26 -21.93
C GLN A 202 -19.62 24.84 -21.68
N GLU A 203 -19.53 23.97 -22.70
CA GLU A 203 -19.95 22.58 -22.61
C GLU A 203 -19.16 21.84 -21.52
N GLN A 204 -17.85 22.00 -21.49
CA GLN A 204 -17.00 21.43 -20.44
C GLN A 204 -17.40 21.93 -19.05
N ALA A 205 -17.70 23.20 -18.88
CA ALA A 205 -18.17 23.75 -17.61
C ALA A 205 -19.47 23.09 -17.13
N VAL A 206 -20.39 22.84 -18.05
CA VAL A 206 -21.67 22.17 -17.75
C VAL A 206 -21.45 20.71 -17.40
N LEU A 207 -20.64 19.99 -18.15
CA LEU A 207 -20.30 18.59 -17.84
C LEU A 207 -19.70 18.48 -16.43
N LEU A 208 -18.75 19.34 -16.07
CA LEU A 208 -18.18 19.38 -14.75
C LEU A 208 -19.21 19.70 -13.66
N TYR A 209 -20.08 20.69 -13.89
CA TYR A 209 -21.13 21.03 -12.93
C TYR A 209 -22.08 19.86 -12.67
N ASN A 210 -22.59 19.23 -13.72
CA ASN A 210 -23.49 18.09 -13.62
C ASN A 210 -22.83 16.91 -12.92
N TYR A 211 -21.56 16.65 -13.22
CA TYR A 211 -20.79 15.62 -12.53
C TYR A 211 -20.70 15.89 -11.03
N LEU A 212 -20.35 17.11 -10.62
CA LEU A 212 -20.22 17.49 -9.22
C LEU A 212 -21.55 17.34 -8.46
N ILE A 213 -22.64 17.83 -9.01
CA ILE A 213 -23.97 17.74 -8.38
C ILE A 213 -24.43 16.28 -8.27
N THR A 214 -24.35 15.53 -9.37
CA THR A 214 -24.82 14.14 -9.42
C THR A 214 -24.01 13.26 -8.47
N THR A 215 -22.69 13.43 -8.46
CA THR A 215 -21.80 12.64 -7.60
C THR A 215 -21.97 13.02 -6.13
N ALA A 216 -22.13 14.30 -5.81
CA ALA A 216 -22.41 14.74 -4.45
C ALA A 216 -23.76 14.17 -3.93
N ASN A 217 -24.80 14.14 -4.78
CA ASN A 217 -26.09 13.53 -4.44
C ASN A 217 -25.96 12.02 -4.19
N ALA A 218 -25.20 11.31 -5.02
CA ALA A 218 -24.96 9.87 -4.84
C ALA A 218 -24.21 9.55 -3.55
N ASN A 219 -23.26 10.42 -3.17
CA ASN A 219 -22.40 10.21 -1.99
C ASN A 219 -23.00 10.73 -0.68
N ALA A 220 -24.09 11.48 -0.71
CA ALA A 220 -24.70 12.11 0.47
C ALA A 220 -25.09 11.10 1.57
N THR A 221 -25.58 9.92 1.18
CA THR A 221 -25.97 8.84 2.12
C THR A 221 -24.78 8.33 2.94
N ALA A 222 -23.56 8.31 2.39
CA ALA A 222 -22.37 7.90 3.14
C ALA A 222 -22.04 8.89 4.26
N TYR A 223 -22.26 10.19 4.03
CA TYR A 223 -22.14 11.23 5.06
C TYR A 223 -23.23 11.15 6.11
N GLU A 224 -24.46 10.85 5.71
CA GLU A 224 -25.58 10.65 6.63
C GLU A 224 -25.33 9.48 7.59
N ASN A 225 -24.78 8.39 7.08
CA ASN A 225 -24.50 7.17 7.84
C ASN A 225 -23.15 7.19 8.57
N GLY A 226 -22.35 8.25 8.42
CA GLY A 226 -21.01 8.35 9.02
C GLY A 226 -19.97 7.38 8.44
N THR A 227 -20.21 6.86 7.24
CA THR A 227 -19.29 5.94 6.54
C THR A 227 -18.42 6.64 5.49
N ALA A 228 -18.63 7.93 5.28
CA ALA A 228 -17.82 8.71 4.33
C ALA A 228 -16.40 8.90 4.83
N VAL A 229 -15.43 8.63 3.97
CA VAL A 229 -14.02 8.98 4.21
C VAL A 229 -13.77 10.37 3.66
N SER A 230 -13.61 11.34 4.55
CA SER A 230 -13.41 12.73 4.15
C SER A 230 -11.97 12.99 3.71
N ARG A 231 -11.84 13.64 2.55
CA ARG A 231 -10.54 14.06 1.98
C ARG A 231 -10.20 15.52 2.26
N THR A 232 -11.16 16.26 2.82
CA THR A 232 -11.01 17.70 3.05
C THR A 232 -11.40 18.09 4.46
N LYS A 233 -10.72 19.11 4.97
CA LYS A 233 -11.15 19.89 6.13
C LYS A 233 -11.91 21.11 5.62
N VAL A 234 -13.06 21.39 6.21
CA VAL A 234 -13.97 22.44 5.74
C VAL A 234 -14.30 23.38 6.87
N THR A 235 -13.79 24.61 6.79
CA THR A 235 -14.05 25.63 7.82
C THR A 235 -15.01 26.69 7.29
N LEU A 236 -16.13 26.86 7.98
CA LEU A 236 -17.12 27.87 7.71
C LEU A 236 -16.83 29.11 8.55
N TYR A 237 -16.64 30.26 7.93
CA TYR A 237 -16.40 31.55 8.57
C TYR A 237 -17.62 32.46 8.41
N ALA A 238 -18.01 33.12 9.49
CA ALA A 238 -19.10 34.07 9.48
C ALA A 238 -18.88 35.20 10.50
N ASN A 239 -19.69 36.26 10.40
CA ASN A 239 -19.78 37.28 11.43
C ASN A 239 -20.95 36.95 12.38
N ALA A 240 -20.71 36.94 13.70
CA ALA A 240 -21.73 36.59 14.69
C ALA A 240 -22.85 37.66 14.77
N THR A 241 -22.54 38.92 14.51
CA THR A 241 -23.46 40.06 14.69
C THR A 241 -23.97 40.66 13.39
N GLU A 242 -23.17 40.61 12.33
CA GLU A 242 -23.52 41.16 11.02
C GLU A 242 -23.98 40.09 10.05
N GLN A 243 -25.27 39.83 10.02
CA GLN A 243 -25.87 38.79 9.14
C GLN A 243 -25.82 39.15 7.66
N ASN A 244 -25.50 40.39 7.31
CA ASN A 244 -25.33 40.83 5.92
C ASN A 244 -23.92 40.61 5.39
N THR A 245 -22.97 40.18 6.22
CA THR A 245 -21.63 39.79 5.79
C THR A 245 -21.67 38.43 5.12
N GLN A 246 -21.10 38.32 3.94
CA GLN A 246 -21.02 37.07 3.20
C GLN A 246 -20.29 36.00 3.98
N PRO A 247 -20.93 34.89 4.42
CA PRO A 247 -20.19 33.77 4.98
C PRO A 247 -19.36 33.09 3.89
N ILE A 248 -18.23 32.51 4.30
CA ILE A 248 -17.33 31.80 3.36
C ILE A 248 -16.97 30.43 3.91
N ILE A 249 -16.74 29.51 3.00
CA ILE A 249 -16.21 28.18 3.28
C ILE A 249 -14.76 28.15 2.79
N LEU A 250 -13.83 27.78 3.67
CA LEU A 250 -12.47 27.40 3.34
C LEU A 250 -12.40 25.88 3.21
N ILE A 251 -11.93 25.38 2.09
CA ILE A 251 -11.67 23.96 1.87
C ILE A 251 -10.17 23.74 1.79
N GLU A 252 -9.67 22.91 2.67
CA GLU A 252 -8.29 22.49 2.76
C GLU A 252 -8.20 20.98 2.58
N ARG A 253 -7.07 20.44 2.12
CA ARG A 253 -6.85 19.00 2.15
C ARG A 253 -6.81 18.55 3.62
N ALA A 254 -7.63 17.57 3.99
CA ALA A 254 -7.50 16.96 5.30
C ALA A 254 -6.14 16.23 5.37
N PRO A 255 -5.47 16.25 6.54
CA PRO A 255 -4.35 15.36 6.75
C PRO A 255 -4.81 13.92 6.52
N ASP A 256 -4.08 13.20 5.69
CA ASP A 256 -4.33 11.76 5.51
C ASP A 256 -3.82 11.04 6.78
N THR A 257 -4.74 10.58 7.60
CA THR A 257 -4.43 9.84 8.83
C THR A 257 -4.34 8.34 8.62
N ARG A 258 -4.60 7.87 7.39
CA ARG A 258 -4.44 6.46 7.08
C ARG A 258 -2.99 6.06 7.18
N GLU A 259 -2.75 4.87 7.68
CA GLU A 259 -1.42 4.33 7.87
C GLU A 259 -1.00 3.51 6.65
N PHE A 260 0.26 3.61 6.28
CA PHE A 260 0.92 2.75 5.32
C PHE A 260 1.66 1.68 6.08
N ASP A 261 1.65 0.42 5.58
CA ASP A 261 2.26 -0.68 6.28
C ASP A 261 2.42 -1.88 5.34
N LEU A 262 3.66 -2.32 5.14
CA LEU A 262 3.97 -3.54 4.41
C LEU A 262 4.69 -4.52 5.34
N ALA A 263 4.46 -5.80 5.15
CA ALA A 263 5.10 -6.88 5.89
C ALA A 263 5.75 -7.88 4.94
N LEU A 264 6.95 -8.38 5.26
CA LEU A 264 7.63 -9.43 4.51
C LEU A 264 7.51 -10.78 5.21
N ARG A 265 7.19 -11.84 4.45
CA ARG A 265 7.34 -13.23 4.92
C ARG A 265 8.16 -14.03 3.92
N LYS A 266 9.16 -14.73 4.47
CA LYS A 266 10.07 -15.60 3.73
C LYS A 266 9.83 -17.05 4.11
N TYR A 267 9.68 -17.91 3.11
CA TYR A 267 9.48 -19.33 3.38
C TYR A 267 9.98 -20.23 2.24
N ILE A 268 10.40 -21.43 2.59
CA ILE A 268 10.85 -22.44 1.64
C ILE A 268 9.63 -23.16 1.07
N THR A 269 9.59 -23.31 -0.25
CA THR A 269 8.50 -24.05 -0.93
C THR A 269 8.96 -25.36 -1.55
N LYS A 270 10.22 -25.45 -2.00
CA LYS A 270 10.74 -26.63 -2.70
C LYS A 270 12.20 -26.90 -2.30
N VAL A 271 12.57 -28.18 -2.30
CA VAL A 271 13.95 -28.65 -2.26
C VAL A 271 14.16 -29.59 -3.42
N ASP A 272 15.21 -29.35 -4.23
CA ASP A 272 15.54 -30.11 -5.45
C ASP A 272 14.34 -30.24 -6.42
N GLY A 273 13.57 -29.14 -6.55
CA GLY A 273 12.38 -29.04 -7.39
C GLY A 273 11.14 -29.76 -6.83
N LYS A 274 11.24 -30.44 -5.70
CA LYS A 274 10.11 -31.11 -5.05
C LYS A 274 9.48 -30.17 -4.04
N VAL A 275 8.16 -29.96 -4.15
CA VAL A 275 7.37 -29.21 -3.19
C VAL A 275 7.42 -29.92 -1.84
N LEU A 276 7.58 -29.16 -0.76
CA LEU A 276 7.51 -29.68 0.60
C LEU A 276 6.14 -30.33 0.85
N SER A 277 6.12 -31.44 1.57
CA SER A 277 4.86 -32.12 1.91
C SER A 277 3.95 -31.24 2.78
N ALA A 278 2.67 -31.56 2.85
CA ALA A 278 1.71 -30.79 3.64
C ALA A 278 2.12 -30.67 5.13
N ASN A 279 2.74 -31.74 5.69
CA ASN A 279 3.22 -31.74 7.06
C ASN A 279 4.51 -30.93 7.26
N GLU A 280 5.19 -30.61 6.18
CA GLU A 280 6.42 -29.80 6.15
C GLU A 280 6.18 -28.41 5.56
N SER A 281 4.93 -28.08 5.25
CA SER A 281 4.57 -26.78 4.66
C SER A 281 5.03 -25.65 5.55
N ARG A 282 5.66 -24.67 4.91
CA ARG A 282 6.17 -23.45 5.54
C ARG A 282 5.41 -22.21 5.08
N ILE A 283 4.38 -22.41 4.25
CA ILE A 283 3.50 -21.33 3.81
C ILE A 283 2.80 -20.75 5.04
N PRO A 284 2.86 -19.42 5.25
CA PRO A 284 2.21 -18.80 6.40
C PRO A 284 0.69 -19.07 6.45
N ASN A 285 0.20 -19.46 7.60
CA ASN A 285 -1.23 -19.41 7.91
C ASN A 285 -1.53 -18.04 8.52
N ILE A 286 -2.33 -17.26 7.83
CA ILE A 286 -2.52 -15.83 8.07
C ILE A 286 -3.83 -15.60 8.81
N ASP A 287 -3.77 -14.81 9.88
CA ASP A 287 -4.94 -14.29 10.57
C ASP A 287 -4.82 -12.76 10.68
N ALA A 288 -5.56 -12.07 9.80
CA ALA A 288 -5.62 -10.62 9.73
C ALA A 288 -6.74 -10.01 10.60
N SER A 289 -7.42 -10.82 11.42
CA SER A 289 -8.52 -10.33 12.27
C SER A 289 -8.08 -9.26 13.28
N GLY A 290 -6.81 -9.28 13.67
CA GLY A 290 -6.21 -8.30 14.57
C GLY A 290 -6.16 -6.88 13.99
N LEU A 291 -6.12 -6.72 12.67
CA LEU A 291 -6.17 -5.39 12.02
C LEU A 291 -7.50 -4.65 12.21
N LYS A 292 -8.59 -5.35 12.54
CA LYS A 292 -9.90 -4.72 12.80
C LYS A 292 -9.96 -3.98 14.13
N THR A 293 -9.13 -4.36 15.07
CA THR A 293 -9.16 -3.85 16.46
C THR A 293 -7.80 -3.39 16.97
N GLY A 294 -6.78 -3.55 16.16
CA GLY A 294 -5.38 -3.25 16.48
C GLY A 294 -4.56 -3.18 15.20
N THR A 295 -3.27 -3.38 15.34
CA THR A 295 -2.29 -3.19 14.28
C THR A 295 -1.51 -4.46 13.93
N VAL A 296 -1.97 -5.65 14.31
CA VAL A 296 -1.16 -6.88 14.21
C VAL A 296 -1.85 -7.94 13.38
N VAL A 297 -1.14 -8.44 12.38
CA VAL A 297 -1.46 -9.68 11.66
C VAL A 297 -0.68 -10.84 12.28
N SER A 298 -1.31 -11.99 12.39
CA SER A 298 -0.64 -13.21 12.85
C SER A 298 -0.27 -14.10 11.66
N TYR A 299 1.03 -14.35 11.50
CA TYR A 299 1.57 -15.29 10.50
C TYR A 299 2.13 -16.51 11.19
N LYS A 300 1.45 -17.64 11.05
CA LYS A 300 1.90 -18.90 11.63
C LYS A 300 2.56 -19.76 10.57
N HIS A 301 3.87 -19.95 10.67
CA HIS A 301 4.62 -20.85 9.81
C HIS A 301 5.89 -21.36 10.50
N ARG A 302 6.33 -22.54 10.09
CA ARG A 302 7.47 -23.21 10.69
C ARG A 302 8.77 -22.45 10.39
N LYS A 303 9.67 -22.43 11.37
CA LYS A 303 11.03 -21.85 11.28
C LYS A 303 12.12 -22.83 11.72
N ASP A 304 11.76 -24.07 12.06
CA ASP A 304 12.73 -25.13 12.29
C ASP A 304 13.56 -25.41 11.01
N PRO A 305 14.83 -25.77 11.13
CA PRO A 305 15.69 -25.96 9.96
C PRO A 305 15.20 -27.07 9.03
N VAL A 306 15.26 -26.84 7.72
CA VAL A 306 15.00 -27.88 6.70
C VAL A 306 16.29 -28.64 6.43
N THR A 307 16.25 -29.98 6.52
CA THR A 307 17.41 -30.84 6.21
C THR A 307 17.71 -30.85 4.72
N ILE A 308 18.97 -30.57 4.38
CA ILE A 308 19.45 -30.50 3.00
C ILE A 308 20.82 -31.16 2.87
N THR A 309 21.27 -31.37 1.64
CA THR A 309 22.61 -31.86 1.30
C THR A 309 23.40 -30.85 0.47
N THR A 310 24.70 -31.02 0.41
CA THR A 310 25.55 -30.25 -0.52
C THR A 310 25.07 -30.46 -1.96
N GLY A 311 24.86 -29.38 -2.68
CA GLY A 311 24.34 -29.40 -4.05
C GLY A 311 22.84 -29.26 -4.16
N SER A 312 22.06 -29.39 -3.06
CA SER A 312 20.62 -29.16 -3.09
C SER A 312 20.28 -27.75 -3.58
N VAL A 313 19.20 -27.66 -4.35
CA VAL A 313 18.61 -26.40 -4.77
C VAL A 313 17.38 -26.13 -3.92
N VAL A 314 17.38 -25.00 -3.24
CA VAL A 314 16.29 -24.57 -2.37
C VAL A 314 15.53 -23.41 -3.01
N THR A 315 14.22 -23.53 -3.11
CA THR A 315 13.33 -22.49 -3.60
C THR A 315 12.70 -21.75 -2.43
N TYR A 316 12.90 -20.44 -2.38
CA TYR A 316 12.30 -19.53 -1.41
C TYR A 316 11.24 -18.67 -2.07
N ASN A 317 10.17 -18.41 -1.36
CA ASN A 317 9.23 -17.33 -1.64
C ASN A 317 9.51 -16.17 -0.70
N LEU A 318 9.56 -14.97 -1.28
CA LEU A 318 9.52 -13.70 -0.57
C LEU A 318 8.16 -13.08 -0.88
N THR A 319 7.29 -13.03 0.11
CA THR A 319 5.94 -12.51 -0.04
C THR A 319 5.77 -11.25 0.78
N VAL A 320 5.39 -10.18 0.10
CA VAL A 320 5.05 -8.90 0.71
C VAL A 320 3.54 -8.82 0.85
N TYR A 321 3.06 -8.46 2.02
CA TYR A 321 1.65 -8.21 2.36
C TYR A 321 1.45 -6.73 2.61
N ASN A 322 0.24 -6.23 2.34
CA ASN A 322 -0.13 -4.87 2.73
C ASN A 322 -1.10 -4.92 3.91
N GLU A 323 -0.61 -4.58 5.09
CA GLU A 323 -1.38 -4.51 6.33
C GLU A 323 -2.00 -3.13 6.56
N GLY A 324 -1.56 -2.14 5.78
CA GLY A 324 -1.95 -0.74 5.92
C GLY A 324 -3.26 -0.37 5.22
N GLU A 325 -3.67 0.85 5.47
CA GLU A 325 -4.86 1.50 4.90
C GLU A 325 -4.57 2.26 3.60
N LYS A 326 -3.32 2.26 3.14
CA LYS A 326 -2.87 2.86 1.88
C LYS A 326 -2.35 1.80 0.93
N ALA A 327 -2.64 1.96 -0.34
CA ALA A 327 -2.10 1.07 -1.37
C ALA A 327 -0.63 1.39 -1.65
N GLY A 328 0.19 0.36 -1.90
CA GLY A 328 1.60 0.54 -2.22
C GLY A 328 2.31 -0.76 -2.59
N ARG A 329 3.63 -0.74 -2.63
CA ARG A 329 4.46 -1.90 -2.99
C ARG A 329 5.87 -1.79 -2.44
N ALA A 330 6.53 -2.92 -2.23
CA ALA A 330 7.97 -2.95 -2.02
C ALA A 330 8.69 -2.69 -3.35
N THR A 331 9.52 -1.66 -3.41
CA THR A 331 10.33 -1.33 -4.59
C THR A 331 11.72 -1.93 -4.54
N LYS A 332 12.20 -2.23 -3.32
CA LYS A 332 13.48 -2.91 -3.12
C LYS A 332 13.40 -3.92 -1.97
N ILE A 333 13.76 -5.16 -2.27
CA ILE A 333 13.90 -6.24 -1.29
C ILE A 333 15.37 -6.67 -1.28
N VAL A 334 15.90 -6.90 -0.10
CA VAL A 334 17.28 -7.39 0.09
C VAL A 334 17.24 -8.78 0.72
N ASP A 335 18.08 -9.67 0.23
CA ASP A 335 18.24 -11.02 0.76
C ASP A 335 19.71 -11.30 1.09
N GLN A 336 20.03 -11.50 2.37
CA GLN A 336 21.37 -11.81 2.84
C GLN A 336 21.56 -13.31 2.93
N LEU A 337 22.29 -13.87 1.99
CA LEU A 337 22.63 -15.28 1.99
C LEU A 337 23.79 -15.58 2.96
N PRO A 338 23.73 -16.69 3.72
CA PRO A 338 24.84 -17.12 4.57
C PRO A 338 25.99 -17.70 3.74
N THR A 339 27.20 -17.70 4.32
CA THR A 339 28.31 -18.46 3.74
C THR A 339 27.94 -19.94 3.63
N GLY A 340 27.91 -20.45 2.40
CA GLY A 340 27.49 -21.83 2.10
C GLY A 340 26.17 -21.95 1.34
N LEU A 341 25.54 -20.82 1.04
CA LEU A 341 24.42 -20.73 0.12
C LEU A 341 24.78 -19.71 -0.98
N THR A 342 24.46 -20.01 -2.22
CA THR A 342 24.70 -19.10 -3.36
C THR A 342 23.44 -18.93 -4.18
N LEU A 343 23.24 -17.73 -4.72
CA LEU A 343 22.10 -17.45 -5.58
C LEU A 343 22.22 -18.24 -6.89
N LYS A 344 21.11 -18.88 -7.29
CA LYS A 344 20.97 -19.54 -8.60
C LYS A 344 20.13 -18.69 -9.57
N THR A 345 19.14 -17.97 -9.07
CA THR A 345 18.32 -17.05 -9.85
C THR A 345 19.14 -15.89 -10.38
N THR A 346 19.05 -15.58 -11.67
CA THR A 346 19.81 -14.51 -12.33
C THR A 346 18.92 -13.64 -13.21
N GLY A 347 19.38 -12.43 -13.52
CA GLY A 347 18.70 -11.51 -14.44
C GLY A 347 17.52 -10.80 -13.80
N SER A 348 16.33 -11.33 -13.95
CA SER A 348 15.12 -10.76 -13.34
C SER A 348 14.14 -11.85 -12.90
N VAL A 349 13.29 -11.50 -11.95
CA VAL A 349 12.15 -12.31 -11.52
C VAL A 349 10.86 -11.50 -11.68
N THR A 350 9.80 -12.16 -12.09
CA THR A 350 8.48 -11.53 -12.18
C THR A 350 7.64 -12.00 -11.00
N SER A 351 7.08 -11.05 -10.27
CA SER A 351 6.19 -11.35 -9.16
C SER A 351 4.83 -11.87 -9.62
N VAL A 352 4.05 -12.40 -8.69
CA VAL A 352 2.70 -12.90 -8.96
C VAL A 352 1.79 -11.80 -9.53
N LYS A 353 1.95 -10.55 -9.07
CA LYS A 353 1.20 -9.39 -9.60
C LYS A 353 1.77 -8.82 -10.91
N GLY A 354 2.88 -9.35 -11.39
CA GLY A 354 3.49 -8.94 -12.65
C GLY A 354 4.56 -7.85 -12.55
N ASN A 355 4.96 -7.43 -11.36
CA ASN A 355 6.13 -6.56 -11.20
C ASN A 355 7.40 -7.32 -11.57
N VAL A 356 8.24 -6.72 -12.40
CA VAL A 356 9.54 -7.28 -12.77
C VAL A 356 10.61 -6.71 -11.86
N TYR A 357 11.25 -7.58 -11.08
CA TYR A 357 12.39 -7.22 -10.21
C TYR A 357 13.69 -7.58 -10.88
N ILE A 358 14.56 -6.61 -11.04
CA ILE A 358 15.95 -6.81 -11.50
C ILE A 358 16.76 -7.37 -10.33
N VAL A 359 17.47 -8.46 -10.58
CA VAL A 359 18.29 -9.16 -9.58
C VAL A 359 19.72 -8.67 -9.66
N SER A 360 20.24 -8.11 -8.58
CA SER A 360 21.63 -7.75 -8.41
C SER A 360 22.25 -8.61 -7.30
N TYR A 361 23.35 -9.29 -7.58
CA TYR A 361 24.04 -10.17 -6.63
C TYR A 361 25.49 -9.74 -6.42
N ASP A 362 25.82 -9.38 -5.19
CA ASP A 362 27.20 -9.12 -4.75
C ASP A 362 27.79 -10.35 -4.07
N ALA A 363 28.63 -11.07 -4.79
CA ALA A 363 29.27 -12.28 -4.29
C ALA A 363 30.26 -12.03 -3.13
N SER A 364 30.79 -10.81 -2.96
CA SER A 364 31.70 -10.48 -1.88
C SER A 364 31.02 -10.43 -0.52
N THR A 365 29.83 -9.87 -0.49
CA THR A 365 28.97 -9.80 0.70
C THR A 365 27.94 -10.93 0.76
N ASN A 366 27.80 -11.71 -0.32
CA ASN A 366 26.78 -12.73 -0.52
C ASN A 366 25.35 -12.15 -0.38
N ARG A 367 25.15 -10.94 -0.90
CA ARG A 367 23.90 -10.18 -0.80
C ARG A 367 23.20 -10.08 -2.14
N VAL A 368 21.90 -10.31 -2.11
CA VAL A 368 21.02 -10.16 -3.27
C VAL A 368 20.14 -8.94 -3.07
N THR A 369 19.95 -8.16 -4.12
CA THR A 369 19.01 -7.03 -4.13
C THR A 369 18.06 -7.21 -5.30
N PHE A 370 16.76 -7.11 -5.02
CA PHE A 370 15.66 -7.15 -5.98
C PHE A 370 15.10 -5.74 -6.07
N THR A 371 15.20 -5.10 -7.24
CA THR A 371 14.69 -3.72 -7.44
C THR A 371 13.70 -3.71 -8.59
N THR A 372 12.55 -3.07 -8.38
CA THR A 372 11.53 -2.92 -9.41
C THR A 372 11.16 -1.46 -9.67
N THR A 373 10.89 -1.16 -10.94
CA THR A 373 10.20 0.06 -11.39
C THR A 373 8.75 -0.24 -11.77
N GLY A 374 8.28 -1.48 -11.49
CA GLY A 374 6.91 -1.89 -11.75
C GLY A 374 5.89 -1.02 -11.02
N THR A 375 4.67 -0.98 -11.54
CA THR A 375 3.60 -0.07 -11.06
C THR A 375 2.44 -0.80 -10.39
N GLN A 376 2.47 -2.14 -10.34
CA GLN A 376 1.42 -2.92 -9.69
C GLN A 376 1.53 -2.78 -8.17
N ASN A 377 0.54 -2.16 -7.56
CA ASN A 377 0.47 -1.96 -6.11
C ASN A 377 -0.33 -3.08 -5.44
N LEU A 378 -0.03 -3.32 -4.18
CA LEU A 378 -0.90 -4.02 -3.27
C LEU A 378 -2.03 -3.08 -2.86
N ASN A 379 -3.25 -3.58 -2.87
CA ASN A 379 -4.39 -2.83 -2.36
C ASN A 379 -4.27 -2.69 -0.84
N ALA A 380 -4.80 -1.59 -0.32
CA ALA A 380 -4.97 -1.42 1.12
C ALA A 380 -5.83 -2.54 1.71
N TYR A 381 -5.60 -2.87 2.98
CA TYR A 381 -6.47 -3.80 3.71
C TYR A 381 -7.90 -3.23 3.80
N ASP A 382 -8.87 -3.98 3.33
CA ASP A 382 -10.29 -3.57 3.24
C ASP A 382 -11.15 -4.07 4.42
N GLY A 383 -10.52 -4.60 5.47
CA GLY A 383 -11.19 -5.23 6.61
C GLY A 383 -11.50 -6.73 6.40
N THR A 384 -11.20 -7.28 5.23
CA THR A 384 -11.44 -8.70 4.88
C THR A 384 -10.29 -9.33 4.12
N THR A 385 -9.68 -8.62 3.18
CA THR A 385 -8.69 -9.13 2.23
C THR A 385 -7.33 -8.50 2.50
N LEU A 386 -6.37 -9.33 2.88
CA LEU A 386 -4.96 -8.95 2.95
C LEU A 386 -4.31 -9.22 1.60
N ASP A 387 -4.00 -8.16 0.86
CA ASP A 387 -3.39 -8.27 -0.46
C ASP A 387 -1.89 -8.56 -0.38
N SER A 388 -1.35 -9.32 -1.35
CA SER A 388 0.05 -9.74 -1.33
C SER A 388 0.66 -9.88 -2.71
N ASP A 389 1.98 -9.77 -2.77
CA ASP A 389 2.79 -10.05 -3.97
C ASP A 389 3.99 -10.93 -3.61
N THR A 390 4.34 -11.87 -4.48
CA THR A 390 5.37 -12.87 -4.21
C THR A 390 6.39 -12.93 -5.33
N ILE A 391 7.67 -12.98 -4.97
CA ILE A 391 8.76 -13.39 -5.86
C ILE A 391 9.32 -14.74 -5.42
N GLU A 392 9.63 -15.61 -6.39
CA GLU A 392 10.26 -16.93 -6.16
C GLU A 392 11.73 -16.84 -6.54
N ILE A 393 12.62 -17.32 -5.67
CA ILE A 393 14.06 -17.37 -5.91
C ILE A 393 14.64 -18.74 -5.61
N GLU A 394 15.70 -19.11 -6.31
CA GLU A 394 16.41 -20.36 -6.09
C GLU A 394 17.85 -20.10 -5.62
N CYS A 395 18.25 -20.87 -4.62
CA CYS A 395 19.62 -20.88 -4.11
C CYS A 395 20.20 -22.29 -4.14
N THR A 396 21.51 -22.38 -4.36
CA THR A 396 22.24 -23.66 -4.32
C THR A 396 23.07 -23.77 -3.04
N VAL A 397 22.98 -24.90 -2.38
CA VAL A 397 23.77 -25.23 -1.19
C VAL A 397 25.18 -25.63 -1.63
N VAL A 398 26.17 -24.80 -1.31
CA VAL A 398 27.58 -25.06 -1.57
C VAL A 398 28.38 -25.39 -0.30
N ALA A 399 27.73 -25.30 0.86
CA ALA A 399 28.31 -25.70 2.12
C ALA A 399 28.59 -27.21 2.15
N THR A 400 29.67 -27.59 2.79
CA THR A 400 29.97 -28.99 3.10
C THR A 400 29.60 -29.31 4.54
N PRO A 401 29.06 -30.53 4.82
CA PRO A 401 28.81 -30.96 6.17
C PRO A 401 30.07 -30.93 7.02
N SER A 402 29.92 -30.63 8.29
CA SER A 402 31.00 -30.79 9.28
C SER A 402 31.05 -32.25 9.72
N THR A 403 32.17 -32.70 10.27
CA THR A 403 32.36 -34.11 10.72
C THR A 403 31.66 -34.44 12.02
N ASN A 404 31.40 -33.46 12.89
CA ASN A 404 30.92 -33.74 14.26
C ASN A 404 29.82 -32.77 14.72
N LYS A 405 29.33 -31.88 13.86
CA LYS A 405 28.38 -30.85 14.23
C LYS A 405 27.48 -30.52 13.04
N GLU A 406 26.19 -30.32 13.32
CA GLU A 406 25.26 -29.76 12.38
C GLU A 406 25.75 -28.38 11.90
N LYS A 407 25.52 -28.06 10.64
CA LYS A 407 25.79 -26.75 10.08
C LYS A 407 24.47 -26.08 9.72
N ILE A 408 24.14 -25.01 10.43
CA ILE A 408 22.94 -24.22 10.19
C ILE A 408 23.25 -23.11 9.20
N LEU A 409 22.41 -22.97 8.18
CA LEU A 409 22.45 -21.87 7.20
C LEU A 409 21.15 -21.07 7.36
N THR A 410 21.26 -19.88 7.91
CA THR A 410 20.11 -18.97 8.04
C THR A 410 20.16 -17.93 6.94
N ASN A 411 19.08 -17.79 6.23
CA ASN A 411 18.92 -16.82 5.14
C ASN A 411 17.89 -15.77 5.55
N VAL A 412 18.26 -14.48 5.58
CA VAL A 412 17.46 -13.36 6.09
C VAL A 412 17.16 -12.39 4.95
N ALA A 413 15.90 -12.02 4.80
CA ALA A 413 15.47 -11.02 3.83
C ALA A 413 14.70 -9.89 4.51
N TRP A 414 14.70 -8.70 3.91
CA TRP A 414 13.95 -7.53 4.40
C TRP A 414 13.54 -6.61 3.25
N ILE A 415 12.48 -5.84 3.48
CA ILE A 415 12.11 -4.72 2.62
C ILE A 415 13.11 -3.58 2.88
N SER A 416 13.68 -3.04 1.83
CA SER A 416 14.67 -1.95 1.91
C SER A 416 14.13 -0.63 1.39
N GLU A 417 13.16 -0.67 0.49
CA GLU A 417 12.46 0.52 -0.02
C GLU A 417 11.02 0.14 -0.37
N GLU A 418 10.12 1.04 -0.03
CA GLU A 418 8.69 0.95 -0.28
C GLU A 418 8.19 2.15 -1.07
N TYR A 419 7.02 2.01 -1.65
CA TYR A 419 6.34 3.09 -2.33
C TYR A 419 4.88 3.18 -1.87
N ASP A 420 4.57 4.23 -1.13
CA ASP A 420 3.19 4.63 -0.86
C ASP A 420 2.61 5.27 -2.13
N SER A 421 1.66 4.59 -2.75
CA SER A 421 1.06 5.06 -4.00
C SER A 421 0.00 6.14 -3.80
N VAL A 422 -0.48 6.34 -2.59
CA VAL A 422 -1.43 7.38 -2.23
C VAL A 422 -0.72 8.71 -2.06
N ASP A 423 0.33 8.73 -1.22
CA ASP A 423 1.14 9.93 -1.00
C ASP A 423 2.20 10.14 -2.09
N LYS A 424 2.40 9.15 -2.98
CA LYS A 424 3.40 9.13 -4.05
C LYS A 424 4.82 9.34 -3.53
N VAL A 425 5.13 8.71 -2.43
CA VAL A 425 6.41 8.83 -1.73
C VAL A 425 7.13 7.49 -1.71
N THR A 426 8.43 7.51 -2.00
CA THR A 426 9.32 6.37 -1.73
C THR A 426 9.81 6.47 -0.28
N ILE A 427 9.60 5.42 0.48
CA ILE A 427 9.97 5.31 1.89
C ILE A 427 11.25 4.48 1.97
N THR A 428 12.32 5.04 2.51
CA THR A 428 13.63 4.39 2.56
C THR A 428 14.24 4.34 3.95
N ASN A 429 13.89 5.18 4.85
CA ASN A 429 14.42 5.24 6.22
C ASN A 429 13.78 6.44 6.93
N GLN A 430 12.46 6.50 6.96
CA GLN A 430 11.75 7.63 7.53
C GLN A 430 10.82 7.14 8.62
N GLN A 431 11.21 7.38 9.85
CA GLN A 431 10.38 7.10 11.03
C GLN A 431 8.96 7.63 10.88
N GLY A 432 7.97 6.80 11.18
CA GLY A 432 6.57 7.14 11.20
C GLY A 432 5.90 7.26 9.82
N LYS A 433 6.48 6.63 8.80
CA LYS A 433 5.85 6.49 7.48
C LYS A 433 5.24 5.13 7.26
N ASP A 434 5.89 4.09 7.78
CA ASP A 434 5.34 2.79 7.98
C ASP A 434 4.81 2.69 9.41
N ARG A 435 3.78 1.86 9.66
CA ARG A 435 3.03 1.88 10.93
C ARG A 435 3.83 1.39 12.12
N ASP A 436 4.55 0.29 11.99
CA ASP A 436 5.24 -0.37 13.09
C ASP A 436 6.65 -0.88 12.74
N SER A 437 7.09 -0.70 11.50
CA SER A 437 8.43 -1.00 11.05
C SER A 437 9.07 0.18 10.30
N GLU A 438 10.34 0.05 9.98
CA GLU A 438 11.09 1.03 9.18
C GLU A 438 11.81 0.31 8.06
N PRO A 439 11.42 0.54 6.80
CA PRO A 439 12.14 0.01 5.66
C PRO A 439 13.64 0.35 5.77
N ALA A 440 14.49 -0.60 5.40
CA ALA A 440 15.95 -0.49 5.54
C ALA A 440 16.50 -0.45 6.97
N THR A 441 15.71 -0.59 8.01
CA THR A 441 16.26 -0.95 9.32
C THR A 441 16.85 -2.36 9.22
N THR A 442 18.11 -2.39 8.87
CA THR A 442 18.82 -3.61 8.55
C THR A 442 19.03 -4.41 9.82
N PRO A 443 18.57 -5.65 9.91
CA PRO A 443 19.08 -6.56 10.91
C PRO A 443 20.61 -6.52 10.82
N ASN A 444 21.32 -6.48 11.93
CA ASN A 444 22.79 -6.49 11.92
C ASN A 444 23.31 -7.88 11.50
N VAL A 445 23.07 -8.22 10.24
CA VAL A 445 23.39 -9.50 9.63
C VAL A 445 24.39 -9.36 8.49
N ASN A 446 25.29 -10.33 8.41
CA ASN A 446 26.17 -10.54 7.26
C ASN A 446 26.32 -12.03 7.01
N LYS A 447 26.94 -12.42 5.90
CA LYS A 447 27.06 -13.82 5.48
C LYS A 447 27.67 -14.78 6.51
N ASP A 448 28.36 -14.28 7.55
CA ASP A 448 29.14 -15.08 8.50
C ASP A 448 28.57 -15.06 9.94
N ASN A 449 27.54 -14.23 10.24
CA ASN A 449 27.03 -14.09 11.61
C ASN A 449 25.57 -14.54 11.81
N MET A 450 24.93 -15.14 10.81
CA MET A 450 23.47 -15.43 10.84
C MET A 450 23.11 -16.81 11.41
N GLU A 451 24.06 -17.70 11.71
CA GLU A 451 23.77 -19.06 12.17
C GLU A 451 22.73 -19.08 13.31
N ASN A 452 22.87 -18.16 14.26
CA ASN A 452 22.00 -18.06 15.43
C ASN A 452 20.92 -16.98 15.31
N TYR A 453 20.71 -16.39 14.15
CA TYR A 453 19.68 -15.39 13.95
C TYR A 453 18.28 -15.99 14.18
N THR A 454 17.46 -15.29 14.91
CA THR A 454 16.10 -15.69 15.26
C THR A 454 15.08 -14.55 15.12
N GLY A 455 15.49 -13.46 14.45
CA GLY A 455 14.75 -12.20 14.59
C GLY A 455 14.78 -11.76 16.08
N ASN A 456 13.72 -11.18 16.55
CA ASN A 456 13.58 -10.80 17.97
C ASN A 456 12.94 -11.93 18.82
N ASN A 457 12.98 -13.19 18.36
CA ASN A 457 12.30 -14.30 19.00
C ASN A 457 13.24 -15.18 19.82
N ASN A 458 12.70 -15.91 20.80
CA ASN A 458 13.47 -16.90 21.53
C ASN A 458 13.76 -18.11 20.64
N LYS A 459 14.97 -18.67 20.78
CA LYS A 459 15.37 -19.85 20.00
C LYS A 459 14.42 -21.04 20.21
N SER A 460 13.82 -21.18 21.39
CA SER A 460 12.85 -22.23 21.72
C SER A 460 11.56 -22.12 20.90
N ASP A 461 11.18 -20.93 20.50
CA ASP A 461 9.94 -20.69 19.77
C ASP A 461 10.01 -21.22 18.33
N LEU A 462 11.22 -21.28 17.75
CA LEU A 462 11.45 -21.76 16.39
C LEU A 462 11.17 -23.25 16.18
N THR A 463 11.13 -24.03 17.25
CA THR A 463 10.82 -25.46 17.20
C THR A 463 9.32 -25.77 17.30
N ASP A 464 8.51 -24.74 17.59
CA ASP A 464 7.05 -24.86 17.60
C ASP A 464 6.52 -24.87 16.17
N SER A 465 5.77 -25.90 15.79
CA SER A 465 5.10 -25.99 14.50
C SER A 465 4.04 -24.91 14.29
N ASN A 466 3.58 -24.27 15.37
CA ASN A 466 2.67 -23.13 15.35
C ASN A 466 3.38 -21.81 15.59
N TYR A 467 4.71 -21.78 15.44
CA TYR A 467 5.46 -20.55 15.56
C TYR A 467 4.84 -19.46 14.68
N TYR A 468 4.67 -18.28 15.22
CA TYR A 468 4.31 -17.11 14.50
C TYR A 468 5.32 -15.99 14.78
N TYR A 469 5.61 -15.21 13.76
CA TYR A 469 6.49 -14.07 13.88
C TYR A 469 5.86 -13.05 14.84
N LYS A 470 6.59 -12.69 15.88
CA LYS A 470 6.19 -11.72 16.91
C LYS A 470 7.08 -10.49 16.85
N GLY A 471 7.69 -10.24 15.69
CA GLY A 471 8.65 -9.17 15.54
C GLY A 471 8.05 -7.81 15.84
N GLN A 472 8.89 -6.91 16.33
CA GLN A 472 8.59 -5.49 16.35
C GLN A 472 8.84 -4.84 14.98
N GLN A 473 9.45 -5.60 14.07
CA GLN A 473 9.65 -5.24 12.68
C GLN A 473 9.20 -6.42 11.85
N ASP A 474 8.22 -6.22 11.04
CA ASP A 474 7.68 -7.22 10.15
C ASP A 474 8.12 -7.06 8.70
N ASP A 475 8.97 -6.07 8.45
CA ASP A 475 9.69 -5.88 7.20
C ASP A 475 10.76 -6.92 6.93
N ASP A 476 11.19 -7.72 7.94
CA ASP A 476 12.19 -8.76 7.80
C ASP A 476 11.66 -10.14 8.15
N ASP A 477 12.21 -11.15 7.50
CA ASP A 477 11.96 -12.56 7.84
C ASP A 477 13.13 -13.45 7.42
N PHE A 478 13.16 -14.67 7.94
CA PHE A 478 14.26 -15.61 7.71
C PHE A 478 13.79 -17.04 7.51
N GLU A 479 14.70 -17.86 6.96
CA GLU A 479 14.57 -19.32 6.89
C GLU A 479 15.86 -20.02 7.25
N LYS A 480 15.73 -21.23 7.75
CA LYS A 480 16.88 -22.03 8.18
C LYS A 480 16.98 -23.36 7.41
N LEU A 481 18.21 -23.70 7.08
CA LEU A 481 18.59 -24.99 6.53
C LEU A 481 19.56 -25.66 7.49
N VAL A 482 19.58 -26.98 7.51
CA VAL A 482 20.56 -27.76 8.25
C VAL A 482 21.23 -28.81 7.37
N LEU A 483 22.56 -28.84 7.41
CA LEU A 483 23.35 -29.95 6.89
C LEU A 483 23.72 -30.84 8.08
N GLU A 484 23.22 -32.07 8.03
CA GLU A 484 23.56 -33.11 9.01
C GLU A 484 25.08 -33.43 8.97
N PRO A 485 25.71 -33.71 10.09
CA PRO A 485 27.09 -34.10 10.12
C PRO A 485 27.30 -35.39 9.34
N LYS A 486 28.37 -35.46 8.54
CA LYS A 486 28.78 -36.71 7.95
C LYS A 486 29.37 -37.58 9.05
N ALA A 487 28.69 -38.66 9.40
CA ALA A 487 29.29 -39.69 10.21
C ALA A 487 30.44 -40.36 9.44
N PHE A 488 31.64 -40.35 10.02
CA PHE A 488 32.76 -41.13 9.55
C PHE A 488 32.95 -42.28 10.50
N ASP A 489 32.71 -43.49 10.02
CA ASP A 489 32.85 -44.70 10.82
C ASP A 489 33.52 -45.81 10.00
N LEU A 490 34.62 -46.35 10.51
CA LEU A 490 35.30 -47.45 9.90
C LEU A 490 35.31 -48.65 10.83
N LYS A 491 34.91 -49.80 10.32
CA LYS A 491 34.95 -51.07 10.99
C LYS A 491 36.05 -51.95 10.42
N LEU A 492 36.97 -52.39 11.26
CA LEU A 492 37.99 -53.41 10.90
C LEU A 492 37.49 -54.81 11.31
N VAL A 493 37.46 -55.70 10.34
CA VAL A 493 37.21 -57.10 10.58
C VAL A 493 38.45 -57.92 10.18
N LYS A 494 38.99 -58.68 11.14
CA LYS A 494 40.12 -59.61 10.92
C LYS A 494 39.62 -61.02 11.02
N ARG A 495 39.98 -61.88 10.05
CA ARG A 495 39.64 -63.31 10.06
C ARG A 495 40.77 -64.16 9.54
N VAL A 496 40.91 -65.39 10.04
CA VAL A 496 41.75 -66.43 9.44
C VAL A 496 40.99 -66.94 8.20
N VAL A 497 41.67 -67.05 7.07
CA VAL A 497 41.08 -67.54 5.81
C VAL A 497 41.73 -68.83 5.32
N GLU A 498 42.92 -69.12 5.80
CA GLU A 498 43.69 -70.26 5.32
C GLU A 498 44.70 -70.69 6.39
N VAL A 499 44.95 -71.99 6.53
CA VAL A 499 46.03 -72.58 7.31
C VAL A 499 46.79 -73.52 6.36
N ASN A 500 48.08 -73.32 6.17
CA ASN A 500 48.96 -74.14 5.30
C ASN A 500 48.38 -74.31 3.87
N GLY A 501 47.81 -73.26 3.28
CA GLY A 501 47.18 -73.34 1.98
C GLY A 501 45.74 -73.90 1.93
N THR A 502 45.26 -74.45 3.07
CA THR A 502 43.90 -74.99 3.18
C THR A 502 42.95 -73.89 3.66
N LYS A 503 41.85 -73.63 2.91
CA LYS A 503 40.84 -72.66 3.28
C LYS A 503 40.08 -73.05 4.56
N VAL A 504 39.74 -72.06 5.37
CA VAL A 504 38.92 -72.15 6.54
C VAL A 504 37.52 -71.63 6.23
N PRO A 505 36.58 -72.47 5.73
CA PRO A 505 35.32 -72.04 5.15
C PRO A 505 34.31 -71.42 6.15
N GLU A 506 34.40 -71.86 7.39
CA GLU A 506 33.51 -71.47 8.51
C GLU A 506 33.74 -70.01 8.91
N ARG A 507 34.74 -69.35 8.36
CA ARG A 507 35.06 -67.96 8.66
C ARG A 507 34.62 -66.98 7.57
N ILE A 508 33.53 -67.34 6.89
CA ILE A 508 32.91 -66.44 5.92
C ILE A 508 32.16 -65.34 6.70
N LEU A 509 32.49 -64.09 6.39
CA LEU A 509 31.89 -62.95 7.01
C LEU A 509 30.52 -62.69 6.38
N GLY A 510 29.45 -62.74 7.17
CA GLY A 510 28.15 -62.18 6.87
C GLY A 510 28.13 -60.71 7.29
N VAL A 511 27.57 -59.83 6.45
CA VAL A 511 27.32 -58.43 6.80
C VAL A 511 25.88 -58.12 6.52
N ASP A 512 25.14 -57.71 7.54
CA ASP A 512 23.78 -57.23 7.42
C ASP A 512 23.75 -55.71 7.61
N ILE A 513 23.30 -55.01 6.59
CA ILE A 513 23.19 -53.55 6.55
C ILE A 513 21.74 -53.08 6.60
N GLU A 514 20.76 -53.99 6.73
CA GLU A 514 19.33 -53.62 6.64
C GLU A 514 18.93 -52.57 7.68
N LYS A 515 19.44 -52.72 8.89
CA LYS A 515 19.15 -51.75 9.97
C LYS A 515 19.81 -50.38 9.76
N LEU A 516 20.94 -50.28 9.04
CA LEU A 516 21.56 -49.03 8.63
C LEU A 516 20.74 -48.38 7.54
N VAL A 517 20.32 -49.15 6.54
CA VAL A 517 19.58 -48.65 5.38
C VAL A 517 18.23 -48.08 5.79
N ASN A 518 17.56 -48.69 6.75
CA ASN A 518 16.26 -48.24 7.25
C ASN A 518 16.36 -47.24 8.42
N GLY A 519 17.57 -46.86 8.84
CA GLY A 519 17.79 -45.85 9.89
C GLY A 519 17.51 -46.32 11.31
N THR A 520 17.32 -47.63 11.55
CA THR A 520 17.01 -48.17 12.88
C THR A 520 18.24 -48.53 13.71
N ALA A 521 19.43 -48.51 13.14
CA ALA A 521 20.71 -48.70 13.82
C ALA A 521 21.80 -47.78 13.22
N THR A 522 22.86 -47.55 13.99
CA THR A 522 24.05 -46.78 13.58
C THR A 522 25.21 -47.67 13.16
N THR A 523 25.10 -48.99 13.31
CA THR A 523 26.13 -49.99 12.97
C THR A 523 25.52 -51.13 12.21
N ALA A 524 26.25 -51.69 11.24
CA ALA A 524 25.92 -52.96 10.59
C ALA A 524 26.19 -54.14 11.49
N ASP A 525 25.43 -55.20 11.31
CA ASP A 525 25.69 -56.47 11.99
C ASP A 525 26.71 -57.29 11.20
N TYR A 526 27.76 -57.73 11.88
CA TYR A 526 28.87 -58.54 11.31
C TYR A 526 28.84 -59.93 11.91
N ASP A 527 28.32 -60.91 11.19
CA ASP A 527 28.32 -62.30 11.59
C ASP A 527 29.59 -62.98 11.17
N LEU A 528 30.41 -63.34 12.16
CA LEU A 528 31.68 -63.97 11.94
C LEU A 528 31.97 -64.96 13.07
N ASP A 529 32.14 -66.28 12.75
CA ASP A 529 32.61 -67.25 13.70
C ASP A 529 34.00 -66.90 14.28
N LYS A 530 34.11 -66.80 15.57
CA LYS A 530 35.31 -66.46 16.34
C LYS A 530 35.87 -67.67 17.15
N ASN A 531 35.32 -68.85 16.97
CA ASN A 531 35.88 -70.07 17.63
C ASN A 531 37.36 -70.26 17.27
N PRO A 532 38.19 -70.77 18.17
CA PRO A 532 39.61 -70.99 17.87
C PRO A 532 39.84 -71.92 16.66
N VAL A 533 40.77 -71.54 15.76
CA VAL A 533 41.23 -72.39 14.70
C VAL A 533 42.40 -73.25 15.28
N SER A 534 42.31 -74.55 15.15
CA SER A 534 43.39 -75.43 15.58
C SER A 534 44.61 -75.33 14.68
N VAL A 535 45.76 -75.04 15.25
CA VAL A 535 47.02 -74.90 14.57
C VAL A 535 48.15 -75.58 15.34
N LYS A 536 49.21 -75.93 14.67
CA LYS A 536 50.44 -76.52 15.23
C LYS A 536 51.61 -75.54 15.10
N ASN A 537 52.62 -75.83 15.91
CA ASN A 537 53.85 -75.07 15.79
C ASN A 537 54.45 -75.20 14.36
N GLY A 538 54.77 -74.09 13.68
CA GLY A 538 55.25 -74.09 12.35
C GLY A 538 54.19 -73.90 11.25
N ASP A 539 52.91 -73.88 11.56
CA ASP A 539 51.82 -73.67 10.63
C ASP A 539 51.85 -72.23 10.12
N ILE A 540 51.58 -72.05 8.80
CA ILE A 540 51.42 -70.77 8.14
C ILE A 540 49.96 -70.36 8.14
N ILE A 541 49.64 -69.23 8.80
CA ILE A 541 48.29 -68.72 8.93
C ILE A 541 48.10 -67.49 8.04
N LYS A 542 47.12 -67.53 7.17
CA LYS A 542 46.74 -66.37 6.33
C LYS A 542 45.52 -65.70 6.94
N TYR A 543 45.66 -64.38 7.15
CA TYR A 543 44.60 -63.50 7.60
C TYR A 543 44.07 -62.63 6.46
N THR A 544 42.80 -62.35 6.49
CA THR A 544 42.23 -61.22 5.74
C THR A 544 41.85 -60.11 6.74
N LEU A 545 42.31 -58.91 6.41
CA LEU A 545 41.88 -57.68 7.07
C LEU A 545 41.00 -56.93 6.06
N ARG A 546 39.76 -56.66 6.47
CA ARG A 546 38.83 -55.92 5.64
C ARG A 546 38.33 -54.72 6.41
N VAL A 547 38.38 -53.54 5.78
CA VAL A 547 37.85 -52.31 6.31
C VAL A 547 36.54 -52.00 5.57
N TYR A 548 35.53 -51.67 6.33
CA TYR A 548 34.20 -51.22 5.86
C TYR A 548 34.04 -49.77 6.27
N ASN A 549 33.40 -48.96 5.40
CA ASN A 549 32.97 -47.62 5.69
C ASN A 549 31.44 -47.57 5.81
#